data_4b4bff97641f9f7acb7a08a21729f29b
#
_entry.id   4b4bff97641f9f7acb7a08a21729f29b
#
_cell.length_a   1.000
_cell.length_b   1.000
_cell.length_c   1.000
_cell.angle_alpha   90.00
_cell.angle_beta   90.00
_cell.angle_gamma   90.00
#
_symmetry.space_group_name_H-M   'P 1'
#
loop_
_entity.id
_entity.type
_entity.pdbx_description
1 polymer ?
#
loop_
_entity_poly.entity_id
_entity_poly.type
_entity_poly.pdbx_seq_one_letter_code
_entity_poly.pdbx_strand_id
1 'polypeptide(L)'
;MMNNIKRLILFTAITIGLGACNKDDITTKAVSIQIGGYNIGNSELQVTIDTVVYDKFKTAPDKLLNFRNVYTYPSTKGQAILRIKDLVSGKEVYQNTLALGNKDLERFFPFVFLNGSPLEIKAPAADPATNKMAFYVHYPPSNDLLDVYMKNEKGEMVSIAKNVKPGTWSYSEYVTTTGFTNTSTTYTWHFVKAGTTNQWAFLDNEYMSQFSTGTLDIPKKGEKGRVQTYFVTPTTNQLDVVTLFKRVN
;
A
#
# COMPACT_ATOMS: atom_id res chain seq x y z
N MET A 1 4.18 -78.43 11.78
CA MET A 1 3.51 -77.31 12.50
C MET A 1 4.40 -76.07 12.73
N MET A 2 5.68 -76.21 12.95
CA MET A 2 6.63 -75.14 13.24
C MET A 2 6.94 -74.21 12.06
N ASN A 3 6.87 -74.68 10.80
CA ASN A 3 7.15 -73.84 9.61
C ASN A 3 6.06 -72.81 9.28
N ASN A 4 4.82 -73.08 9.65
CA ASN A 4 3.69 -72.11 9.38
C ASN A 4 3.69 -70.97 10.37
N ILE A 5 4.18 -71.16 11.59
CA ILE A 5 4.28 -70.12 12.60
C ILE A 5 5.39 -69.13 12.25
N LYS A 6 6.52 -69.58 11.71
CA LYS A 6 7.61 -68.68 11.26
C LYS A 6 7.19 -67.82 10.05
N ARG A 7 6.37 -68.34 9.14
CA ARG A 7 5.81 -67.54 8.02
C ARG A 7 4.77 -66.52 8.45
N LEU A 8 3.96 -66.87 9.47
CA LEU A 8 2.96 -65.95 10.01
C LEU A 8 3.62 -64.74 10.73
N ILE A 9 4.67 -64.98 11.52
CA ILE A 9 5.42 -63.95 12.21
C ILE A 9 6.16 -63.03 11.23
N LEU A 10 6.69 -63.60 10.14
CA LEU A 10 7.36 -62.80 9.10
C LEU A 10 6.38 -61.87 8.34
N PHE A 11 5.15 -62.36 8.07
CA PHE A 11 4.13 -61.55 7.40
C PHE A 11 3.59 -60.43 8.29
N THR A 12 3.45 -60.68 9.61
CA THR A 12 2.96 -59.67 10.57
C THR A 12 4.02 -58.57 10.81
N ALA A 13 5.32 -58.92 10.78
CA ALA A 13 6.39 -57.93 10.93
C ALA A 13 6.52 -57.00 9.71
N ILE A 14 6.19 -57.46 8.50
CA ILE A 14 6.22 -56.65 7.28
C ILE A 14 5.04 -55.68 7.22
N THR A 15 3.87 -56.03 7.74
CA THR A 15 2.68 -55.14 7.75
C THR A 15 2.78 -54.01 8.79
N ILE A 16 3.53 -54.19 9.87
CA ILE A 16 3.75 -53.12 10.86
C ILE A 16 4.77 -52.06 10.35
N GLY A 17 5.66 -52.42 9.44
CA GLY A 17 6.67 -51.50 8.87
C GLY A 17 6.13 -50.52 7.82
N LEU A 18 4.95 -50.74 7.26
CA LEU A 18 4.38 -49.90 6.22
C LEU A 18 3.47 -48.75 6.75
N GLY A 19 3.20 -48.72 8.05
CA GLY A 19 2.40 -47.67 8.70
C GLY A 19 3.18 -46.48 9.24
N ALA A 20 4.52 -46.46 9.11
CA ALA A 20 5.37 -45.49 9.82
C ALA A 20 5.86 -44.30 8.98
N CYS A 21 5.29 -44.06 7.81
CA CYS A 21 5.65 -42.89 6.95
C CYS A 21 4.46 -42.05 6.58
N ASN A 22 3.62 -41.65 7.55
CA ASN A 22 2.86 -40.41 7.45
C ASN A 22 3.65 -39.31 8.21
N LYS A 23 4.83 -38.95 7.71
CA LYS A 23 5.31 -37.60 7.91
C LYS A 23 4.33 -36.71 7.12
N ASP A 24 3.45 -36.01 7.81
CA ASP A 24 2.77 -34.89 7.22
C ASP A 24 3.85 -34.02 6.58
N ASP A 25 3.91 -34.04 5.25
CA ASP A 25 4.89 -33.24 4.51
C ASP A 25 4.56 -31.79 4.77
N ILE A 26 5.26 -31.19 5.75
CA ILE A 26 5.16 -29.77 6.04
C ILE A 26 5.71 -29.04 4.82
N THR A 27 4.82 -28.63 3.93
CA THR A 27 5.17 -27.86 2.75
C THR A 27 5.45 -26.42 3.13
N THR A 28 6.40 -25.78 2.42
CA THR A 28 6.65 -24.35 2.55
C THR A 28 5.69 -23.58 1.67
N LYS A 29 5.01 -22.59 2.25
CA LYS A 29 4.16 -21.61 1.57
C LYS A 29 4.81 -20.24 1.55
N ALA A 30 4.33 -19.37 0.69
CA ALA A 30 4.83 -18.00 0.55
C ALA A 30 3.69 -17.02 0.31
N VAL A 31 3.87 -15.79 0.80
CA VAL A 31 2.99 -14.65 0.55
C VAL A 31 3.82 -13.40 0.30
N SER A 32 3.47 -12.63 -0.72
CA SER A 32 4.08 -11.31 -0.97
C SER A 32 3.46 -10.28 -0.03
N ILE A 33 4.27 -9.63 0.78
CA ILE A 33 3.87 -8.56 1.69
C ILE A 33 4.39 -7.24 1.13
N GLN A 34 3.49 -6.28 0.98
CA GLN A 34 3.82 -4.94 0.53
C GLN A 34 3.29 -3.91 1.54
N ILE A 35 4.12 -2.94 1.89
CA ILE A 35 3.72 -1.77 2.65
C ILE A 35 4.05 -0.55 1.80
N GLY A 36 3.04 0.25 1.49
CA GLY A 36 3.20 1.50 0.75
C GLY A 36 2.75 2.68 1.59
N GLY A 37 3.54 3.76 1.59
CA GLY A 37 3.20 4.93 2.38
C GLY A 37 4.33 5.94 2.51
N TYR A 38 4.37 6.62 3.64
CA TYR A 38 5.32 7.69 3.88
C TYR A 38 5.71 7.80 5.36
N ASN A 39 6.96 8.17 5.62
CA ASN A 39 7.46 8.45 6.95
C ASN A 39 7.67 9.98 7.12
N ILE A 40 6.75 10.66 7.81
CA ILE A 40 6.87 12.06 8.26
C ILE A 40 7.27 12.08 9.74
N GLY A 41 8.15 11.20 10.13
CA GLY A 41 8.69 11.15 11.50
C GLY A 41 10.12 11.67 11.55
N ASN A 42 10.68 11.69 12.76
CA ASN A 42 12.07 12.10 13.00
C ASN A 42 13.03 10.89 13.12
N SER A 43 12.54 9.70 12.85
CA SER A 43 13.24 8.44 13.06
C SER A 43 13.12 7.52 11.87
N GLU A 44 14.11 6.67 11.70
CA GLU A 44 13.99 5.56 10.76
C GLU A 44 12.93 4.54 11.25
N LEU A 45 12.15 4.03 10.31
CA LEU A 45 11.19 2.96 10.52
C LEU A 45 11.75 1.63 10.00
N GLN A 46 11.52 0.57 10.75
CA GLN A 46 11.97 -0.78 10.42
C GLN A 46 10.79 -1.76 10.41
N VAL A 47 10.71 -2.56 9.36
CA VAL A 47 9.70 -3.61 9.22
C VAL A 47 10.20 -4.92 9.81
N THR A 48 9.33 -5.62 10.54
CA THR A 48 9.54 -7.00 11.00
C THR A 48 8.31 -7.85 10.72
N ILE A 49 8.52 -9.13 10.41
CA ILE A 49 7.45 -10.11 10.34
C ILE A 49 7.82 -11.27 11.26
N ASP A 50 7.05 -11.47 12.31
CA ASP A 50 7.38 -12.33 13.46
C ASP A 50 8.75 -11.98 14.05
N THR A 51 9.72 -12.89 13.90
CA THR A 51 11.11 -12.72 14.36
C THR A 51 12.07 -12.26 13.25
N VAL A 52 11.59 -12.17 12.00
CA VAL A 52 12.42 -11.75 10.86
C VAL A 52 12.48 -10.25 10.81
N VAL A 53 13.67 -9.70 10.95
CA VAL A 53 13.94 -8.27 10.87
C VAL A 53 14.46 -7.93 9.47
N TYR A 54 13.86 -6.93 8.82
CA TYR A 54 14.20 -6.53 7.46
C TYR A 54 15.13 -5.29 7.47
N ASP A 55 16.37 -5.47 7.87
CA ASP A 55 17.36 -4.37 8.02
C ASP A 55 17.66 -3.59 6.73
N LYS A 56 17.51 -4.24 5.58
CA LYS A 56 17.75 -3.60 4.27
C LYS A 56 16.61 -2.67 3.84
N PHE A 57 15.47 -2.68 4.54
CA PHE A 57 14.26 -1.93 4.20
C PHE A 57 13.89 -0.91 5.27
N LYS A 58 14.89 -0.24 5.84
CA LYS A 58 14.64 0.89 6.73
C LYS A 58 14.18 2.09 5.93
N THR A 59 13.20 2.81 6.45
CA THR A 59 12.67 4.02 5.84
C THR A 59 13.09 5.23 6.64
N ALA A 60 13.98 6.05 6.08
CA ALA A 60 14.44 7.28 6.71
C ALA A 60 13.29 8.31 6.87
N PRO A 61 13.46 9.34 7.74
CA PRO A 61 12.57 10.50 7.79
C PRO A 61 12.36 11.14 6.42
N ASP A 62 11.15 11.67 6.19
CA ASP A 62 10.73 12.35 4.97
C ASP A 62 10.97 11.54 3.69
N LYS A 63 10.73 10.22 3.77
CA LYS A 63 10.89 9.29 2.64
C LYS A 63 9.67 8.40 2.44
N LEU A 64 9.51 8.02 1.17
CA LEU A 64 8.57 6.99 0.76
C LEU A 64 8.86 5.68 1.49
N LEU A 65 7.84 5.12 2.13
CA LEU A 65 7.86 3.77 2.64
C LEU A 65 7.42 2.83 1.52
N ASN A 66 8.36 2.05 1.00
CA ASN A 66 8.11 1.09 -0.07
C ASN A 66 8.77 -0.24 0.31
N PHE A 67 8.08 -1.00 1.15
CA PHE A 67 8.51 -2.35 1.52
C PHE A 67 7.80 -3.36 0.62
N ARG A 68 8.56 -4.25 0.02
CA ARG A 68 8.05 -5.41 -0.71
C ARG A 68 8.95 -6.60 -0.47
N ASN A 69 8.39 -7.67 0.11
CA ASN A 69 9.14 -8.89 0.34
C ASN A 69 8.22 -10.12 0.31
N VAL A 70 8.82 -11.27 0.03
CA VAL A 70 8.14 -12.56 0.11
C VAL A 70 8.42 -13.17 1.48
N TYR A 71 7.37 -13.38 2.25
CA TYR A 71 7.42 -14.08 3.52
C TYR A 71 7.12 -15.55 3.32
N THR A 72 8.06 -16.42 3.68
CA THR A 72 7.90 -17.88 3.60
C THR A 72 7.58 -18.47 4.96
N TYR A 73 6.70 -19.46 5.00
CA TYR A 73 6.24 -20.07 6.24
C TYR A 73 5.84 -21.54 6.04
N PRO A 74 5.91 -22.39 7.09
CA PRO A 74 5.41 -23.76 7.02
C PRO A 74 3.88 -23.79 6.86
N SER A 75 3.35 -24.74 6.09
CA SER A 75 1.91 -24.85 5.79
C SER A 75 1.03 -25.00 7.03
N THR A 76 1.60 -25.42 8.15
CA THR A 76 0.92 -25.55 9.46
C THR A 76 0.77 -24.24 10.20
N LYS A 77 1.45 -23.17 9.76
CA LYS A 77 1.37 -21.87 10.41
C LYS A 77 0.13 -21.11 9.98
N GLY A 78 -0.74 -20.78 10.94
CA GLY A 78 -2.02 -20.10 10.69
C GLY A 78 -1.92 -18.58 10.64
N GLN A 79 -0.91 -17.98 11.27
CA GLN A 79 -0.78 -16.51 11.34
C GLN A 79 0.68 -16.06 11.50
N ALA A 80 0.93 -14.81 11.14
CA ALA A 80 2.17 -14.09 11.40
C ALA A 80 1.86 -12.67 11.89
N ILE A 81 2.82 -12.00 12.51
CA ILE A 81 2.65 -10.63 12.99
C ILE A 81 3.58 -9.70 12.21
N LEU A 82 2.98 -8.79 11.45
CA LEU A 82 3.67 -7.68 10.80
C LEU A 82 3.79 -6.53 11.80
N ARG A 83 4.99 -5.96 11.97
CA ARG A 83 5.23 -4.80 12.81
C ARG A 83 6.08 -3.77 12.08
N ILE A 84 5.85 -2.50 12.42
CA ILE A 84 6.75 -1.40 12.09
C ILE A 84 7.21 -0.77 13.40
N LYS A 85 8.52 -0.63 13.55
CA LYS A 85 9.17 -0.08 14.73
C LYS A 85 9.86 1.23 14.40
N ASP A 86 9.69 2.22 15.26
CA ASP A 86 10.48 3.44 15.30
C ASP A 86 11.82 3.13 15.97
N LEU A 87 12.93 3.33 15.27
CA LEU A 87 14.25 2.90 15.75
C LEU A 87 14.84 3.80 16.82
N VAL A 88 14.43 5.07 16.90
CA VAL A 88 14.91 5.99 17.95
C VAL A 88 14.17 5.74 19.26
N SER A 89 12.86 5.70 19.24
CA SER A 89 12.07 5.45 20.45
C SER A 89 12.05 3.98 20.87
N GLY A 90 12.37 3.08 19.95
CA GLY A 90 12.25 1.63 20.14
C GLY A 90 10.82 1.12 20.20
N LYS A 91 9.82 1.97 19.96
CA LYS A 91 8.40 1.61 20.05
C LYS A 91 7.88 0.95 18.77
N GLU A 92 6.99 -0.01 18.92
CA GLU A 92 6.16 -0.51 17.83
C GLU A 92 5.09 0.55 17.51
N VAL A 93 5.15 1.12 16.30
CA VAL A 93 4.22 2.16 15.83
C VAL A 93 3.09 1.60 14.97
N TYR A 94 3.22 0.35 14.54
CA TYR A 94 2.19 -0.37 13.79
C TYR A 94 2.31 -1.87 14.03
N GLN A 95 1.17 -2.53 14.17
CA GLN A 95 1.07 -3.97 14.24
C GLN A 95 -0.16 -4.45 13.47
N ASN A 96 -0.01 -5.55 12.72
CA ASN A 96 -1.11 -6.23 12.06
C ASN A 96 -0.91 -7.74 12.12
N THR A 97 -2.00 -8.47 12.38
CA THR A 97 -1.98 -9.93 12.35
C THR A 97 -2.33 -10.42 10.95
N LEU A 98 -1.40 -11.11 10.33
CA LEU A 98 -1.53 -11.71 9.01
C LEU A 98 -2.13 -13.09 9.16
N ALA A 99 -3.39 -13.31 8.77
CA ALA A 99 -3.92 -14.66 8.64
C ALA A 99 -3.23 -15.35 7.46
N LEU A 100 -2.57 -16.46 7.69
CA LEU A 100 -1.86 -17.26 6.68
C LEU A 100 -2.74 -18.41 6.19
N GLY A 101 -2.43 -18.96 5.02
CA GLY A 101 -3.19 -20.09 4.46
C GLY A 101 -4.38 -19.70 3.58
N ASN A 102 -4.70 -18.41 3.46
CA ASN A 102 -5.66 -17.91 2.48
C ASN A 102 -5.10 -18.04 1.05
N LYS A 103 -5.98 -17.98 0.05
CA LYS A 103 -5.59 -18.00 -1.37
C LYS A 103 -4.87 -16.71 -1.83
N ASP A 104 -4.84 -15.67 -0.99
CA ASP A 104 -4.21 -14.39 -1.32
C ASP A 104 -2.70 -14.55 -1.37
N LEU A 105 -2.14 -14.46 -2.57
CA LEU A 105 -0.69 -14.52 -2.81
C LEU A 105 0.02 -13.21 -2.51
N GLU A 106 -0.74 -12.10 -2.42
CA GLU A 106 -0.21 -10.76 -2.21
C GLU A 106 -1.08 -9.97 -1.24
N ARG A 107 -0.45 -9.23 -0.34
CA ARG A 107 -1.11 -8.35 0.64
C ARG A 107 -0.46 -7.00 0.66
N PHE A 108 -1.28 -5.96 0.59
CA PHE A 108 -0.86 -4.58 0.64
C PHE A 108 -1.38 -3.90 1.92
N PHE A 109 -0.48 -3.20 2.60
CA PHE A 109 -0.76 -2.43 3.82
C PHE A 109 -0.39 -0.97 3.59
N PRO A 110 -1.36 -0.06 3.54
CA PRO A 110 -1.06 1.36 3.52
C PRO A 110 -0.60 1.82 4.91
N PHE A 111 0.45 2.64 4.97
CA PHE A 111 0.97 3.13 6.23
C PHE A 111 1.63 4.50 6.07
N VAL A 112 1.12 5.51 6.76
CA VAL A 112 1.76 6.82 6.87
C VAL A 112 2.04 7.10 8.32
N PHE A 113 3.31 7.38 8.64
CA PHE A 113 3.72 7.80 9.98
C PHE A 113 3.81 9.32 10.01
N LEU A 114 3.00 9.94 10.86
CA LEU A 114 2.84 11.39 10.92
C LEU A 114 2.76 11.84 12.38
N ASN A 115 3.60 12.82 12.75
CA ASN A 115 3.60 13.40 14.09
C ASN A 115 3.71 12.37 15.24
N GLY A 116 4.53 11.33 15.06
CA GLY A 116 4.78 10.31 16.08
C GLY A 116 3.71 9.20 16.16
N SER A 117 2.74 9.18 15.25
CA SER A 117 1.68 8.17 15.21
C SER A 117 1.29 7.77 13.78
N PRO A 118 0.68 6.60 13.58
CA PRO A 118 0.07 6.25 12.30
C PRO A 118 -1.08 7.19 11.95
N LEU A 119 -1.10 7.69 10.70
CA LEU A 119 -2.25 8.38 10.17
C LEU A 119 -3.40 7.38 9.96
N GLU A 120 -4.57 7.67 10.49
CA GLU A 120 -5.77 6.89 10.20
C GLU A 120 -6.17 7.09 8.73
N ILE A 121 -6.10 6.02 7.94
CA ILE A 121 -6.41 6.06 6.52
C ILE A 121 -7.90 5.75 6.33
N LYS A 122 -8.65 6.77 5.87
CA LYS A 122 -10.11 6.70 5.67
C LYS A 122 -10.42 6.58 4.19
N ALA A 123 -10.83 5.38 3.77
CA ALA A 123 -11.36 5.18 2.43
C ALA A 123 -12.86 5.52 2.40
N PRO A 124 -13.33 6.30 1.43
CA PRO A 124 -14.76 6.49 1.24
C PRO A 124 -15.41 5.19 0.75
N ALA A 125 -16.71 5.05 0.98
CA ALA A 125 -17.46 3.93 0.41
C ALA A 125 -17.48 4.00 -1.13
N ALA A 126 -17.35 2.85 -1.80
CA ALA A 126 -17.47 2.76 -3.24
C ALA A 126 -18.87 3.15 -3.71
N ASP A 127 -18.95 3.81 -4.86
CA ASP A 127 -20.20 4.18 -5.52
C ASP A 127 -20.14 3.73 -6.99
N PRO A 128 -21.03 2.85 -7.44
CA PRO A 128 -21.00 2.35 -8.81
C PRO A 128 -21.28 3.43 -9.87
N ALA A 129 -21.80 4.59 -9.50
CA ALA A 129 -22.08 5.69 -10.42
C ALA A 129 -20.86 6.57 -10.67
N THR A 130 -19.88 6.60 -9.79
CA THR A 130 -18.70 7.49 -9.86
C THR A 130 -17.47 6.82 -9.27
N ASN A 131 -16.30 7.46 -9.43
CA ASN A 131 -15.10 7.09 -8.68
C ASN A 131 -14.96 8.02 -7.46
N LYS A 132 -14.55 7.48 -6.34
CA LYS A 132 -14.25 8.24 -5.12
C LYS A 132 -12.75 8.39 -4.98
N MET A 133 -12.29 9.62 -4.81
CA MET A 133 -10.89 9.94 -4.55
C MET A 133 -10.78 10.65 -3.21
N ALA A 134 -9.77 10.27 -2.44
CA ALA A 134 -9.46 10.90 -1.17
C ALA A 134 -8.03 11.43 -1.19
N PHE A 135 -7.85 12.66 -0.72
CA PHE A 135 -6.54 13.31 -0.62
C PHE A 135 -6.27 13.68 0.84
N TYR A 136 -5.10 13.32 1.32
CA TYR A 136 -4.50 13.91 2.52
C TYR A 136 -3.26 14.67 2.10
N VAL A 137 -3.32 16.00 2.17
CA VAL A 137 -2.18 16.86 1.84
C VAL A 137 -1.46 17.23 3.12
N HIS A 138 -0.21 16.79 3.27
CA HIS A 138 0.65 17.23 4.36
C HIS A 138 1.46 18.45 3.92
N TYR A 139 1.02 19.63 4.36
CA TYR A 139 1.70 20.90 4.07
C TYR A 139 1.59 21.85 5.27
N PRO A 140 2.45 21.67 6.30
CA PRO A 140 2.41 22.50 7.52
C PRO A 140 2.57 24.01 7.32
N PRO A 141 3.26 24.51 6.26
CA PRO A 141 3.45 25.95 6.09
C PRO A 141 2.18 26.75 5.80
N SER A 142 1.11 26.11 5.28
CA SER A 142 -0.16 26.80 5.01
C SER A 142 -1.37 25.88 5.20
N ASN A 143 -2.48 26.49 5.63
CA ASN A 143 -3.80 25.87 5.69
C ASN A 143 -4.71 26.38 4.55
N ASP A 144 -4.17 27.09 3.57
CA ASP A 144 -4.94 27.57 2.44
C ASP A 144 -5.54 26.42 1.65
N LEU A 145 -6.76 26.58 1.20
CA LEU A 145 -7.41 25.59 0.36
C LEU A 145 -6.73 25.52 -1.00
N LEU A 146 -6.69 24.32 -1.56
CA LEU A 146 -6.12 24.11 -2.88
C LEU A 146 -7.07 23.29 -3.77
N ASP A 147 -6.91 23.45 -5.07
CA ASP A 147 -7.61 22.66 -6.08
C ASP A 147 -6.62 21.69 -6.75
N VAL A 148 -7.11 20.53 -7.14
CA VAL A 148 -6.32 19.51 -7.87
C VAL A 148 -6.90 19.38 -9.27
N TYR A 149 -6.05 19.61 -10.25
CA TYR A 149 -6.37 19.40 -11.65
C TYR A 149 -5.49 18.31 -12.26
N MET A 150 -6.01 17.63 -13.25
CA MET A 150 -5.25 16.75 -14.10
C MET A 150 -5.12 17.38 -15.48
N LYS A 151 -3.88 17.51 -15.97
CA LYS A 151 -3.56 18.08 -17.27
C LYS A 151 -3.14 16.99 -18.22
N ASN A 152 -3.70 16.96 -19.42
CA ASN A 152 -3.31 16.03 -20.47
C ASN A 152 -2.20 16.61 -21.37
N GLU A 153 -1.72 15.81 -22.33
CA GLU A 153 -0.68 16.21 -23.27
C GLU A 153 -1.07 17.39 -24.18
N LYS A 154 -2.37 17.61 -24.38
CA LYS A 154 -2.89 18.76 -25.16
C LYS A 154 -3.00 20.03 -24.33
N GLY A 155 -2.68 19.97 -23.05
CA GLY A 155 -2.80 21.10 -22.13
C GLY A 155 -4.22 21.30 -21.56
N GLU A 156 -5.16 20.41 -21.88
CA GLU A 156 -6.51 20.46 -21.32
C GLU A 156 -6.45 20.07 -19.84
N MET A 157 -7.16 20.84 -18.99
CA MET A 157 -7.22 20.62 -17.55
C MET A 157 -8.60 20.11 -17.14
N VAL A 158 -8.62 19.07 -16.33
CA VAL A 158 -9.85 18.51 -15.73
C VAL A 158 -9.74 18.61 -14.22
N SER A 159 -10.77 19.16 -13.58
CA SER A 159 -10.83 19.24 -12.12
C SER A 159 -11.01 17.86 -11.53
N ILE A 160 -10.11 17.49 -10.60
CA ILE A 160 -10.12 16.22 -9.86
C ILE A 160 -10.71 16.43 -8.46
N ALA A 161 -10.26 17.47 -7.77
CA ALA A 161 -10.77 17.83 -6.46
C ALA A 161 -10.72 19.33 -6.28
N LYS A 162 -11.65 19.86 -5.49
CA LYS A 162 -11.72 21.28 -5.15
C LYS A 162 -11.73 21.48 -3.65
N ASN A 163 -11.18 22.63 -3.21
CA ASN A 163 -11.14 23.02 -1.81
C ASN A 163 -10.51 21.96 -0.89
N VAL A 164 -9.46 21.28 -1.38
CA VAL A 164 -8.70 20.34 -0.59
C VAL A 164 -8.00 21.10 0.53
N LYS A 165 -8.27 20.70 1.79
CA LYS A 165 -7.69 21.34 2.96
C LYS A 165 -6.46 20.55 3.45
N PRO A 166 -5.29 21.19 3.56
CA PRO A 166 -4.11 20.54 4.16
C PRO A 166 -4.38 20.05 5.58
N GLY A 167 -3.75 18.94 5.97
CA GLY A 167 -3.86 18.35 7.30
C GLY A 167 -5.17 17.59 7.57
N THR A 168 -6.07 17.49 6.60
CA THR A 168 -7.33 16.75 6.73
C THR A 168 -7.63 15.94 5.48
N TRP A 169 -8.44 14.89 5.63
CA TRP A 169 -8.96 14.14 4.49
C TRP A 169 -9.96 14.97 3.70
N SER A 170 -9.72 15.10 2.41
CA SER A 170 -10.64 15.72 1.45
C SER A 170 -11.09 14.67 0.43
N TYR A 171 -12.39 14.62 0.16
CA TYR A 171 -13.01 13.62 -0.70
C TYR A 171 -13.59 14.28 -1.94
N SER A 172 -13.42 13.63 -3.09
CA SER A 172 -14.01 14.07 -4.35
C SER A 172 -14.61 12.93 -5.13
N GLU A 173 -15.52 13.27 -6.02
CA GLU A 173 -16.08 12.38 -7.02
C GLU A 173 -15.52 12.73 -8.38
N TYR A 174 -15.22 11.71 -9.15
CA TYR A 174 -14.56 11.92 -10.41
C TYR A 174 -14.95 10.87 -11.45
N VAL A 175 -15.45 11.33 -12.56
CA VAL A 175 -15.70 10.48 -13.74
C VAL A 175 -14.99 11.10 -14.93
N THR A 176 -14.07 10.37 -15.53
CA THR A 176 -13.40 10.82 -16.74
C THR A 176 -14.35 10.74 -17.94
N THR A 177 -14.63 11.86 -18.56
CA THR A 177 -15.50 11.92 -19.74
C THR A 177 -14.73 12.10 -21.04
N THR A 178 -13.66 12.91 -21.02
CA THR A 178 -12.83 13.23 -22.20
C THR A 178 -11.36 13.34 -21.82
N GLY A 179 -10.47 13.32 -22.81
CA GLY A 179 -9.04 13.60 -22.57
C GLY A 179 -8.21 12.41 -22.04
N PHE A 180 -8.82 11.44 -21.37
CA PHE A 180 -8.14 10.29 -20.75
C PHE A 180 -8.41 8.99 -21.52
N THR A 181 -8.33 9.05 -22.85
CA THR A 181 -8.67 7.92 -23.73
C THR A 181 -7.53 6.95 -23.89
N ASN A 182 -6.30 7.37 -23.70
CA ASN A 182 -5.12 6.54 -23.91
C ASN A 182 -4.52 6.11 -22.58
N THR A 183 -4.37 4.81 -22.39
CA THR A 183 -3.78 4.21 -21.19
C THR A 183 -2.26 4.36 -21.13
N SER A 184 -1.62 4.76 -22.21
CA SER A 184 -0.17 4.95 -22.32
C SER A 184 0.28 6.40 -22.09
N THR A 185 -0.65 7.36 -21.99
CA THR A 185 -0.30 8.76 -21.79
C THR A 185 -0.08 9.07 -20.32
N THR A 186 1.01 9.75 -20.05
CA THR A 186 1.35 10.28 -18.72
C THR A 186 0.60 11.60 -18.53
N TYR A 187 -0.24 11.64 -17.53
CA TYR A 187 -0.91 12.88 -17.11
C TYR A 187 -0.13 13.53 -16.00
N THR A 188 -0.30 14.85 -15.83
CA THR A 188 0.30 15.59 -14.73
C THR A 188 -0.80 16.12 -13.82
N TRP A 189 -0.69 15.84 -12.53
CA TRP A 189 -1.50 16.50 -11.53
C TRP A 189 -0.90 17.84 -11.16
N HIS A 190 -1.77 18.86 -11.11
CA HIS A 190 -1.43 20.23 -10.72
C HIS A 190 -2.18 20.57 -9.44
N PHE A 191 -1.44 20.93 -8.43
CA PHE A 191 -1.97 21.45 -7.17
C PHE A 191 -1.84 22.97 -7.22
N VAL A 192 -2.97 23.64 -7.19
CA VAL A 192 -3.04 25.11 -7.32
C VAL A 192 -3.81 25.71 -6.17
N LYS A 193 -3.65 27.00 -5.91
CA LYS A 193 -4.47 27.72 -4.91
C LYS A 193 -5.94 27.66 -5.32
N ALA A 194 -6.82 27.44 -4.35
CA ALA A 194 -8.24 27.25 -4.62
C ALA A 194 -8.83 28.41 -5.42
N GLY A 195 -9.66 28.09 -6.41
CA GLY A 195 -10.26 29.04 -7.30
C GLY A 195 -9.35 29.59 -8.41
N THR A 196 -8.13 29.07 -8.54
CA THR A 196 -7.19 29.43 -9.61
C THR A 196 -6.81 28.21 -10.46
N THR A 197 -6.19 28.45 -11.62
CA THR A 197 -5.63 27.39 -12.48
C THR A 197 -4.15 27.59 -12.78
N ASN A 198 -3.57 28.71 -12.32
CA ASN A 198 -2.22 29.15 -12.68
C ASN A 198 -1.38 29.60 -11.48
N GLN A 199 -1.90 29.54 -10.26
CA GLN A 199 -1.13 29.84 -9.05
C GLN A 199 -0.80 28.53 -8.31
N TRP A 200 0.46 28.22 -8.22
CA TRP A 200 0.93 27.00 -7.58
C TRP A 200 0.63 26.99 -6.07
N ALA A 201 0.22 25.82 -5.56
CA ALA A 201 -0.21 25.70 -4.17
C ALA A 201 0.96 25.73 -3.18
N PHE A 202 2.10 25.13 -3.54
CA PHE A 202 3.22 24.94 -2.64
C PHE A 202 4.36 25.91 -2.98
N LEU A 203 4.53 26.96 -2.17
CA LEU A 203 5.54 28.00 -2.30
C LEU A 203 5.59 28.69 -3.67
N ASP A 204 4.46 28.78 -4.40
CA ASP A 204 4.42 29.23 -5.79
C ASP A 204 5.43 28.51 -6.71
N ASN A 205 5.77 27.27 -6.37
CA ASN A 205 6.78 26.47 -7.06
C ASN A 205 6.12 25.37 -7.89
N GLU A 206 6.42 25.37 -9.17
CA GLU A 206 5.90 24.39 -10.13
C GLU A 206 6.32 22.96 -9.79
N TYR A 207 7.61 22.71 -9.53
CA TYR A 207 8.12 21.37 -9.25
C TYR A 207 7.55 20.77 -7.97
N MET A 208 7.24 21.60 -6.98
CA MET A 208 6.62 21.19 -5.73
C MET A 208 5.10 21.03 -5.86
N SER A 209 4.49 21.51 -6.93
CA SER A 209 3.03 21.54 -7.13
C SER A 209 2.57 20.70 -8.33
N GLN A 210 3.47 19.98 -8.98
CA GLN A 210 3.16 19.05 -10.07
C GLN A 210 3.60 17.64 -9.74
N PHE A 211 2.83 16.67 -10.24
CA PHE A 211 3.19 15.26 -10.13
C PHE A 211 2.82 14.50 -11.40
N SER A 212 3.79 13.79 -11.99
CA SER A 212 3.53 12.90 -13.13
C SER A 212 2.77 11.65 -12.68
N THR A 213 1.60 11.39 -13.25
CA THR A 213 0.71 10.31 -12.85
C THR A 213 1.12 8.93 -13.36
N GLY A 214 2.20 8.82 -14.12
CA GLY A 214 2.63 7.55 -14.75
C GLY A 214 2.85 6.38 -13.79
N THR A 215 3.08 6.67 -12.50
CA THR A 215 3.25 5.66 -11.45
C THR A 215 2.01 5.49 -10.56
N LEU A 216 0.99 6.33 -10.73
CA LEU A 216 -0.24 6.26 -9.94
C LEU A 216 -1.30 5.40 -10.63
N ASP A 217 -2.04 4.66 -9.82
CA ASP A 217 -3.24 3.98 -10.29
C ASP A 217 -4.42 4.97 -10.21
N ILE A 218 -4.77 5.55 -11.34
CA ILE A 218 -5.89 6.49 -11.48
C ILE A 218 -7.01 5.89 -12.30
N PRO A 219 -8.29 6.27 -12.08
CA PRO A 219 -9.41 5.80 -12.89
C PRO A 219 -9.22 6.17 -14.36
N LYS A 220 -9.46 5.23 -15.24
CA LYS A 220 -9.42 5.42 -16.69
C LYS A 220 -10.75 5.97 -17.20
N LYS A 221 -10.75 6.41 -18.47
CA LYS A 221 -11.97 6.89 -19.13
C LYS A 221 -13.09 5.87 -19.03
N GLY A 222 -14.25 6.31 -18.53
CA GLY A 222 -15.44 5.48 -18.37
C GLY A 222 -15.42 4.55 -17.16
N GLU A 223 -14.30 4.42 -16.44
CA GLU A 223 -14.27 3.64 -15.21
C GLU A 223 -15.09 4.33 -14.11
N LYS A 224 -15.81 3.51 -13.35
CA LYS A 224 -16.65 3.89 -12.22
C LYS A 224 -16.51 2.86 -11.10
N GLY A 225 -16.98 3.20 -9.91
CA GLY A 225 -16.99 2.28 -8.76
C GLY A 225 -15.64 2.14 -8.06
N ARG A 226 -14.63 2.91 -8.44
CA ARG A 226 -13.30 2.81 -7.84
C ARG A 226 -13.15 3.75 -6.64
N VAL A 227 -12.37 3.29 -5.69
CA VAL A 227 -11.94 4.08 -4.53
C VAL A 227 -10.43 4.17 -4.54
N GLN A 228 -9.91 5.39 -4.49
CA GLN A 228 -8.48 5.64 -4.47
C GLN A 228 -8.16 6.70 -3.44
N THR A 229 -7.07 6.49 -2.72
CA THR A 229 -6.66 7.34 -1.62
C THR A 229 -5.19 7.69 -1.78
N TYR A 230 -4.88 8.97 -1.64
CA TYR A 230 -3.55 9.51 -1.86
C TYR A 230 -3.07 10.30 -0.65
N PHE A 231 -1.81 10.08 -0.30
CA PHE A 231 -1.06 10.97 0.56
C PHE A 231 -0.16 11.84 -0.31
N VAL A 232 -0.18 13.14 -0.05
CA VAL A 232 0.54 14.15 -0.84
C VAL A 232 1.38 15.00 0.08
N THR A 233 2.67 15.16 -0.23
CA THR A 233 3.56 16.04 0.52
C THR A 233 4.62 16.65 -0.40
N PRO A 234 4.75 17.99 -0.44
CA PRO A 234 5.90 18.60 -1.09
C PRO A 234 7.16 18.36 -0.26
N THR A 235 8.25 18.10 -0.96
CA THR A 235 9.60 18.04 -0.41
C THR A 235 10.35 19.32 -0.75
N THR A 236 11.66 19.36 -0.53
CA THR A 236 12.46 20.58 -0.80
C THR A 236 12.47 21.00 -2.28
N ASN A 237 12.24 20.07 -3.22
CA ASN A 237 12.39 20.33 -4.66
C ASN A 237 11.45 19.53 -5.55
N GLN A 238 10.53 18.75 -4.99
CA GLN A 238 9.57 17.94 -5.73
C GLN A 238 8.29 17.69 -4.92
N LEU A 239 7.28 17.17 -5.58
CA LEU A 239 6.06 16.69 -4.95
C LEU A 239 6.11 15.16 -4.84
N ASP A 240 5.91 14.63 -3.64
CA ASP A 240 5.70 13.20 -3.43
C ASP A 240 4.20 12.90 -3.32
N VAL A 241 3.76 11.93 -4.08
CA VAL A 241 2.38 11.41 -4.05
C VAL A 241 2.41 9.90 -3.91
N VAL A 242 1.72 9.39 -2.91
CA VAL A 242 1.66 7.96 -2.62
C VAL A 242 0.22 7.47 -2.71
N THR A 243 0.00 6.42 -3.49
CA THR A 243 -1.27 5.69 -3.48
C THR A 243 -1.32 4.80 -2.24
N LEU A 244 -2.34 5.01 -1.39
CA LEU A 244 -2.53 4.26 -0.14
C LEU A 244 -3.43 3.04 -0.30
N PHE A 245 -4.09 2.87 -1.44
CA PHE A 245 -4.80 1.65 -1.78
C PHE A 245 -4.31 1.14 -3.13
N LYS A 246 -3.97 -0.13 -3.16
CA LYS A 246 -3.65 -0.80 -4.41
C LYS A 246 -4.95 -1.18 -5.12
N ARG A 247 -4.94 -1.08 -6.45
CA ARG A 247 -6.03 -1.59 -7.29
C ARG A 247 -6.25 -3.07 -6.96
N VAL A 248 -7.47 -3.42 -6.54
CA VAL A 248 -7.91 -4.80 -6.54
C VAL A 248 -8.37 -5.07 -7.98
N ASN A 249 -7.64 -5.94 -8.68
CA ASN A 249 -8.00 -6.41 -10.03
C ASN A 249 -9.16 -7.41 -9.96
#